data_d83beada17a8dae05a6b7fe5e93c4313
#
_entry.id   d83beada17a8dae05a6b7fe5e93c4313
#
_cell.length_a   1.000
_cell.length_b   1.000
_cell.length_c   1.000
_cell.angle_alpha   90.00
_cell.angle_beta   90.00
_cell.angle_gamma   90.00
#
_symmetry.space_group_name_H-M   'P 1'
#
loop_
_entity.id
_entity.type
_entity.pdbx_description
1 polymer ?
#
loop_
_entity_poly.entity_id
_entity_poly.type
_entity_poly.pdbx_seq_one_letter_code
_entity_poly.pdbx_strand_id
1 'polypeptide(L)'
;MKASEISSQKIMDSIRPLPEAGKQEQSSAERALLPPEMEAAGLSLFMDGDALTLTDGTNTLCGDFTRMKKRLREANLRQELLVKAARIKSLQDDRKPVILDATAGLGEDSMLLAAAGHQVELYERDPVIAALLADALRRAAEDPALAEAAGRMHLHSGDSEAAMREYAQRMHRETTKKSEICLQNKEDVKAEEKCAETQKRDSDQAGMNGDETADAELTAIDIIYLDPMFPGRHKSGLVGKKFQLLQQLESPCADEEELMQAALAAEPAKIIIKRPAKGPYLAGRKPSYSLMGKTVRYDCLVFPENHHV
;
A
#
# COMPACT_ATOMS: atom_id res chain seq x y z
N MET A 1 9.34 -22.26 18.26
CA MET A 1 8.04 -22.76 17.81
C MET A 1 7.58 -21.81 16.73
N LYS A 2 7.37 -22.27 15.49
CA LYS A 2 6.93 -21.41 14.38
C LYS A 2 5.50 -20.97 14.67
N ALA A 3 5.24 -19.66 14.77
CA ALA A 3 3.89 -19.11 14.76
C ALA A 3 3.23 -19.57 13.44
N SER A 4 2.10 -20.23 13.54
CA SER A 4 1.33 -20.63 12.36
C SER A 4 0.84 -19.36 11.69
N GLU A 5 1.31 -19.10 10.45
CA GLU A 5 0.85 -18.00 9.62
C GLU A 5 -0.66 -18.11 9.39
N ILE A 6 -1.42 -17.33 10.14
CA ILE A 6 -2.83 -17.09 9.87
C ILE A 6 -2.84 -15.92 8.89
N SER A 7 -3.19 -16.16 7.63
CA SER A 7 -3.34 -15.09 6.64
C SER A 7 -4.68 -14.38 6.82
N SER A 8 -4.74 -13.09 6.48
CA SER A 8 -5.98 -12.29 6.46
C SER A 8 -7.10 -12.99 5.65
N GLN A 9 -6.73 -13.69 4.58
CA GLN A 9 -7.68 -14.48 3.77
C GLN A 9 -8.30 -15.61 4.58
N LYS A 10 -7.54 -16.34 5.41
CA LYS A 10 -8.11 -17.37 6.31
C LYS A 10 -9.05 -16.78 7.36
N ILE A 11 -8.75 -15.57 7.85
CA ILE A 11 -9.66 -14.84 8.75
C ILE A 11 -10.95 -14.52 8.00
N MET A 12 -10.87 -13.98 6.79
CA MET A 12 -12.04 -13.66 5.97
C MET A 12 -12.83 -14.90 5.56
N ASP A 13 -12.17 -15.99 5.17
CA ASP A 13 -12.81 -17.26 4.78
C ASP A 13 -13.49 -17.98 5.96
N SER A 14 -13.07 -17.71 7.20
CA SER A 14 -13.69 -18.24 8.40
C SER A 14 -15.02 -17.55 8.75
N ILE A 15 -15.26 -16.37 8.17
CA ILE A 15 -16.48 -15.59 8.34
C ILE A 15 -17.47 -16.00 7.23
N ARG A 16 -18.25 -17.05 7.45
CA ARG A 16 -19.28 -17.46 6.49
C ARG A 16 -20.51 -16.54 6.57
N PRO A 17 -21.12 -16.16 5.42
CA PRO A 17 -22.42 -15.52 5.44
C PRO A 17 -23.45 -16.51 6.00
N LEU A 18 -24.32 -16.02 6.88
CA LEU A 18 -25.46 -16.80 7.42
C LEU A 18 -26.38 -17.25 6.28
N PRO A 19 -26.89 -18.51 6.29
CA PRO A 19 -27.96 -18.89 5.41
C PRO A 19 -29.22 -18.09 5.79
N GLU A 20 -29.88 -17.53 4.80
CA GLU A 20 -31.21 -16.93 4.97
C GLU A 20 -32.19 -17.97 5.45
N ALA A 21 -32.57 -17.93 6.73
CA ALA A 21 -33.90 -18.42 7.20
C ALA A 21 -34.09 -18.21 8.71
N GLY A 22 -35.14 -17.52 9.07
CA GLY A 22 -35.99 -17.83 10.22
C GLY A 22 -35.50 -17.38 11.61
N LYS A 23 -36.21 -16.43 12.13
CA LYS A 23 -36.24 -15.93 13.51
C LYS A 23 -35.99 -17.02 14.56
N GLN A 24 -35.15 -16.63 15.50
CA GLN A 24 -34.92 -17.07 16.89
C GLN A 24 -33.53 -17.65 17.13
N GLU A 25 -32.83 -16.89 17.89
CA GLU A 25 -31.90 -17.10 18.98
C GLU A 25 -30.68 -16.18 18.86
N GLN A 26 -30.66 -15.15 19.70
CA GLN A 26 -29.49 -14.40 20.09
C GLN A 26 -28.54 -15.34 20.83
N SER A 27 -27.57 -15.93 20.16
CA SER A 27 -26.28 -16.37 20.73
C SER A 27 -25.56 -17.33 19.79
N SER A 28 -24.83 -16.77 18.88
CA SER A 28 -23.54 -17.23 18.37
C SER A 28 -23.18 -16.34 17.19
N ALA A 29 -22.79 -15.11 17.47
CA ALA A 29 -21.98 -14.36 16.52
C ALA A 29 -20.83 -15.28 16.17
N GLU A 30 -20.74 -15.72 14.92
CA GLU A 30 -19.63 -16.56 14.46
C GLU A 30 -18.35 -15.80 14.72
N ARG A 31 -17.59 -16.25 15.73
CA ARG A 31 -16.30 -15.69 16.04
C ARG A 31 -15.34 -16.11 14.94
N ALA A 32 -14.75 -15.13 14.25
CA ALA A 32 -13.62 -15.40 13.40
C ALA A 32 -12.43 -15.91 14.24
N LEU A 33 -11.65 -16.83 13.65
CA LEU A 33 -10.47 -17.38 14.32
C LEU A 33 -9.40 -16.28 14.43
N LEU A 34 -9.20 -15.80 15.64
CA LEU A 34 -8.08 -14.92 15.98
C LEU A 34 -6.81 -15.74 16.28
N PRO A 35 -5.62 -15.14 16.11
CA PRO A 35 -4.40 -15.67 16.71
C PRO A 35 -4.59 -15.93 18.20
N PRO A 36 -4.09 -17.07 18.75
CA PRO A 36 -4.30 -17.44 20.15
C PRO A 36 -3.86 -16.38 21.16
N GLU A 37 -2.81 -15.64 20.85
CA GLU A 37 -2.31 -14.53 21.67
C GLU A 37 -3.31 -13.37 21.75
N MET A 38 -4.09 -13.11 20.73
CA MET A 38 -5.11 -12.07 20.71
C MET A 38 -6.36 -12.50 21.48
N GLU A 39 -6.76 -13.78 21.37
CA GLU A 39 -7.83 -14.34 22.19
C GLU A 39 -7.45 -14.32 23.68
N ALA A 40 -6.19 -14.63 24.00
CA ALA A 40 -5.66 -14.53 25.35
C ALA A 40 -5.62 -13.07 25.88
N ALA A 41 -5.52 -12.09 24.99
CA ALA A 41 -5.62 -10.67 25.32
C ALA A 41 -7.09 -10.19 25.44
N GLY A 42 -8.07 -11.09 25.30
CA GLY A 42 -9.48 -10.75 25.41
C GLY A 42 -10.08 -10.09 24.19
N LEU A 43 -9.38 -10.14 23.03
CA LEU A 43 -9.89 -9.62 21.77
C LEU A 43 -10.82 -10.60 21.08
N SER A 44 -11.80 -10.11 20.36
CA SER A 44 -12.73 -10.91 19.55
C SER A 44 -13.06 -10.20 18.25
N LEU A 45 -13.19 -10.98 17.16
CA LEU A 45 -13.71 -10.51 15.87
C LEU A 45 -15.13 -11.04 15.66
N PHE A 46 -16.02 -10.20 15.15
CA PHE A 46 -17.40 -10.57 14.85
C PHE A 46 -17.97 -9.68 13.75
N MET A 47 -19.06 -10.13 13.11
CA MET A 47 -19.81 -9.27 12.19
C MET A 47 -20.82 -8.42 12.99
N ASP A 48 -20.68 -7.09 12.89
CA ASP A 48 -21.66 -6.13 13.38
C ASP A 48 -22.44 -5.59 12.17
N GLY A 49 -23.61 -6.18 11.93
CA GLY A 49 -24.31 -5.99 10.67
C GLY A 49 -23.48 -6.53 9.50
N ASP A 50 -23.06 -5.65 8.58
CA ASP A 50 -22.24 -5.97 7.42
C ASP A 50 -20.76 -5.64 7.62
N ALA A 51 -20.37 -5.18 8.81
CA ALA A 51 -19.01 -4.73 9.10
C ALA A 51 -18.24 -5.72 9.99
N LEU A 52 -17.07 -6.16 9.54
CA LEU A 52 -16.13 -6.89 10.39
C LEU A 52 -15.64 -5.96 11.51
N THR A 53 -15.81 -6.39 12.75
CA THR A 53 -15.56 -5.56 13.93
C THR A 53 -14.71 -6.30 14.95
N LEU A 54 -13.63 -5.68 15.39
CA LEU A 54 -12.80 -6.11 16.50
C LEU A 54 -13.30 -5.47 17.80
N THR A 55 -13.28 -6.22 18.92
CA THR A 55 -13.63 -5.70 20.24
C THR A 55 -12.74 -6.28 21.35
N ASP A 56 -12.52 -5.47 22.39
CA ASP A 56 -11.97 -5.89 23.69
C ASP A 56 -13.07 -6.07 24.76
N GLY A 57 -14.33 -6.17 24.34
CA GLY A 57 -15.50 -6.20 25.21
C GLY A 57 -16.01 -4.82 25.68
N THR A 58 -15.22 -3.77 25.52
CA THR A 58 -15.59 -2.39 25.91
C THR A 58 -15.56 -1.45 24.71
N ASN A 59 -14.57 -1.57 23.86
CA ASN A 59 -14.38 -0.75 22.67
C ASN A 59 -14.55 -1.61 21.42
N THR A 60 -14.92 -0.97 20.31
CA THR A 60 -15.04 -1.60 19.01
C THR A 60 -14.21 -0.87 17.97
N LEU A 61 -13.67 -1.61 17.02
CA LEU A 61 -12.87 -1.11 15.89
C LEU A 61 -13.33 -1.79 14.61
N CYS A 62 -13.75 -1.01 13.62
CA CYS A 62 -13.94 -1.45 12.24
C CYS A 62 -13.37 -0.41 11.28
N GLY A 63 -12.99 -0.82 10.09
CA GLY A 63 -12.71 0.08 8.98
C GLY A 63 -14.03 0.69 8.48
N ASP A 64 -14.07 2.01 8.26
CA ASP A 64 -15.29 2.67 7.79
C ASP A 64 -14.94 3.93 6.98
N PHE A 65 -14.92 3.81 5.66
CA PHE A 65 -14.64 4.91 4.75
C PHE A 65 -15.84 5.86 4.54
N THR A 66 -17.05 5.49 4.97
CA THR A 66 -18.22 6.36 4.80
C THR A 66 -18.06 7.67 5.56
N ARG A 67 -17.35 7.65 6.69
CA ARG A 67 -17.00 8.84 7.49
C ARG A 67 -16.10 9.81 6.74
N MET A 68 -15.40 9.35 5.72
CA MET A 68 -14.49 10.15 4.92
C MET A 68 -15.18 10.88 3.77
N LYS A 69 -16.40 10.53 3.38
CA LYS A 69 -17.10 11.08 2.21
C LYS A 69 -17.03 12.61 2.11
N LYS A 70 -17.09 13.32 3.25
CA LYS A 70 -16.96 14.78 3.26
C LYS A 70 -15.54 15.24 2.88
N ARG A 71 -14.51 14.55 3.37
CA ARG A 71 -13.08 14.85 3.05
C ARG A 71 -12.75 14.52 1.59
N LEU A 72 -13.38 13.46 1.04
CA LEU A 72 -13.15 12.99 -0.32
C LEU A 72 -13.78 13.87 -1.41
N ARG A 73 -14.66 14.84 -1.05
CA ARG A 73 -15.18 15.80 -2.03
C ARG A 73 -14.03 16.60 -2.64
N GLU A 74 -14.06 16.80 -3.95
CA GLU A 74 -12.97 17.42 -4.71
C GLU A 74 -12.43 18.71 -4.11
N ALA A 75 -13.33 19.62 -3.67
CA ALA A 75 -12.93 20.89 -3.06
C ALA A 75 -12.14 20.72 -1.75
N ASN A 76 -12.46 19.70 -0.92
CA ASN A 76 -11.77 19.40 0.32
C ASN A 76 -10.49 18.59 0.03
N LEU A 77 -10.58 17.59 -0.85
CA LEU A 77 -9.50 16.71 -1.22
C LEU A 77 -8.29 17.50 -1.74
N ARG A 78 -8.50 18.51 -2.56
CA ARG A 78 -7.45 19.41 -3.04
C ARG A 78 -6.73 20.19 -1.94
N GLN A 79 -7.33 20.33 -0.75
CA GLN A 79 -6.73 20.99 0.40
C GLN A 79 -5.93 20.04 1.29
N GLU A 80 -6.13 18.73 1.17
CA GLU A 80 -5.40 17.72 1.95
C GLU A 80 -3.89 17.81 1.70
N LEU A 81 -3.13 17.89 2.80
CA LEU A 81 -1.67 18.04 2.71
C LEU A 81 -1.01 16.79 2.10
N LEU A 82 -1.54 15.59 2.39
CA LEU A 82 -1.05 14.34 1.80
C LEU A 82 -1.22 14.36 0.29
N VAL A 83 -2.40 14.76 -0.22
CA VAL A 83 -2.65 14.88 -1.66
C VAL A 83 -1.73 15.91 -2.31
N LYS A 84 -1.43 17.01 -1.60
CA LYS A 84 -0.42 17.98 -2.08
C LYS A 84 1.00 17.41 -2.10
N ALA A 85 1.34 16.61 -1.09
CA ALA A 85 2.65 15.94 -1.01
C ALA A 85 2.83 14.92 -2.15
N ALA A 86 1.77 14.21 -2.54
CA ALA A 86 1.80 13.18 -3.57
C ALA A 86 1.96 13.71 -5.01
N ARG A 87 1.99 15.04 -5.22
CA ARG A 87 2.20 15.60 -6.55
C ARG A 87 3.65 15.45 -7.00
N ILE A 88 3.85 14.92 -8.20
CA ILE A 88 5.13 14.92 -8.91
C ILE A 88 4.96 15.76 -10.17
N LYS A 89 5.78 16.80 -10.33
CA LYS A 89 5.65 17.77 -11.44
C LYS A 89 6.19 17.26 -12.77
N SER A 90 7.05 16.26 -12.75
CA SER A 90 7.83 15.80 -13.90
C SER A 90 7.35 14.51 -14.53
N LEU A 91 6.19 13.99 -14.10
CA LEU A 91 5.59 12.85 -14.78
C LEU A 91 5.07 13.25 -16.15
N GLN A 92 5.46 12.50 -17.17
CA GLN A 92 4.99 12.70 -18.53
C GLN A 92 3.50 12.33 -18.63
N ASP A 93 2.79 12.94 -19.60
CA ASP A 93 1.42 12.60 -19.99
C ASP A 93 0.33 12.74 -18.92
N ASP A 94 0.49 13.64 -17.93
CA ASP A 94 -0.50 13.87 -16.86
C ASP A 94 -0.93 12.61 -16.08
N ARG A 95 -0.18 11.49 -16.21
CA ARG A 95 -0.49 10.30 -15.46
C ARG A 95 -0.35 10.54 -13.95
N LYS A 96 -1.17 9.86 -13.18
CA LYS A 96 -1.06 9.89 -11.72
C LYS A 96 0.05 8.96 -11.25
N PRO A 97 0.85 9.39 -10.24
CA PRO A 97 1.81 8.49 -9.59
C PRO A 97 1.15 7.23 -9.06
N VAL A 98 1.87 6.11 -9.16
CA VAL A 98 1.56 4.88 -8.43
C VAL A 98 2.23 4.97 -7.05
N ILE A 99 1.47 4.70 -6.01
CA ILE A 99 1.89 4.87 -4.62
C ILE A 99 1.90 3.53 -3.91
N LEU A 100 3.00 3.19 -3.27
CA LEU A 100 3.07 2.10 -2.31
C LEU A 100 2.89 2.69 -0.91
N ASP A 101 1.80 2.33 -0.23
CA ASP A 101 1.60 2.61 1.18
C ASP A 101 2.15 1.43 1.99
N ALA A 102 3.31 1.65 2.61
CA ALA A 102 4.01 0.60 3.35
C ALA A 102 3.47 0.37 4.78
N THR A 103 2.48 1.17 5.20
CA THR A 103 1.96 1.21 6.58
C THR A 103 0.45 1.45 6.58
N ALA A 104 -0.29 0.63 5.84
CA ALA A 104 -1.66 0.93 5.45
C ALA A 104 -2.64 1.09 6.62
N GLY A 105 -2.49 0.32 7.71
CA GLY A 105 -3.41 0.33 8.83
C GLY A 105 -4.86 0.09 8.37
N LEU A 106 -5.78 0.99 8.70
CA LEU A 106 -7.16 0.95 8.21
C LEU A 106 -7.38 1.69 6.87
N GLY A 107 -6.31 2.11 6.18
CA GLY A 107 -6.35 2.63 4.82
C GLY A 107 -6.93 4.03 4.66
N GLU A 108 -7.11 4.83 5.73
CA GLU A 108 -7.73 6.15 5.62
C GLU A 108 -6.89 7.13 4.77
N ASP A 109 -5.56 7.12 4.90
CA ASP A 109 -4.67 7.96 4.08
C ASP A 109 -4.59 7.46 2.64
N SER A 110 -4.54 6.14 2.43
CA SER A 110 -4.61 5.53 1.11
C SER A 110 -5.91 5.84 0.38
N MET A 111 -7.05 5.89 1.08
CA MET A 111 -8.33 6.30 0.50
C MET A 111 -8.30 7.76 0.01
N LEU A 112 -7.60 8.67 0.70
CA LEU A 112 -7.40 10.05 0.20
C LEU A 112 -6.58 10.09 -1.09
N LEU A 113 -5.53 9.28 -1.16
CA LEU A 113 -4.67 9.18 -2.33
C LEU A 113 -5.42 8.57 -3.51
N ALA A 114 -6.16 7.48 -3.29
CA ALA A 114 -6.97 6.83 -4.30
C ALA A 114 -8.10 7.73 -4.83
N ALA A 115 -8.77 8.47 -3.94
CA ALA A 115 -9.78 9.46 -4.34
C ALA A 115 -9.17 10.63 -5.15
N ALA A 116 -7.89 10.96 -4.95
CA ALA A 116 -7.17 11.92 -5.77
C ALA A 116 -6.74 11.37 -7.13
N GLY A 117 -7.05 10.08 -7.42
CA GLY A 117 -6.83 9.41 -8.69
C GLY A 117 -5.55 8.60 -8.78
N HIS A 118 -4.85 8.37 -7.66
CA HIS A 118 -3.66 7.53 -7.61
C HIS A 118 -4.04 6.04 -7.54
N GLN A 119 -3.25 5.17 -8.18
CA GLN A 119 -3.22 3.75 -7.86
C GLN A 119 -2.42 3.58 -6.57
N VAL A 120 -2.93 2.77 -5.63
CA VAL A 120 -2.31 2.59 -4.31
C VAL A 120 -2.17 1.11 -4.00
N GLU A 121 -0.92 0.65 -3.88
CA GLU A 121 -0.56 -0.67 -3.40
C GLU A 121 -0.38 -0.58 -1.88
N LEU A 122 -1.29 -1.20 -1.11
CA LEU A 122 -1.33 -1.12 0.35
C LEU A 122 -0.72 -2.35 0.97
N TYR A 123 0.21 -2.16 1.89
CA TYR A 123 0.78 -3.25 2.67
C TYR A 123 0.39 -3.12 4.14
N GLU A 124 -0.19 -4.21 4.68
CA GLU A 124 -0.50 -4.31 6.11
C GLU A 124 0.02 -5.64 6.65
N ARG A 125 0.89 -5.55 7.64
CA ARG A 125 1.57 -6.71 8.22
C ARG A 125 0.70 -7.47 9.23
N ASP A 126 -0.10 -6.75 10.02
CA ASP A 126 -0.99 -7.39 10.98
C ASP A 126 -2.18 -8.04 10.28
N PRO A 127 -2.39 -9.36 10.40
CA PRO A 127 -3.43 -10.06 9.65
C PRO A 127 -4.85 -9.66 10.08
N VAL A 128 -5.05 -9.19 11.30
CA VAL A 128 -6.36 -8.74 11.79
C VAL A 128 -6.68 -7.36 11.23
N ILE A 129 -5.72 -6.45 11.25
CA ILE A 129 -5.88 -5.12 10.64
C ILE A 129 -6.10 -5.26 9.13
N ALA A 130 -5.32 -6.11 8.47
CA ALA A 130 -5.49 -6.41 7.05
C ALA A 130 -6.90 -6.97 6.74
N ALA A 131 -7.45 -7.84 7.60
CA ALA A 131 -8.82 -8.35 7.44
C ALA A 131 -9.87 -7.23 7.64
N LEU A 132 -9.70 -6.36 8.64
CA LEU A 132 -10.58 -5.20 8.85
C LEU A 132 -10.53 -4.23 7.66
N LEU A 133 -9.36 -4.01 7.08
CA LEU A 133 -9.18 -3.18 5.88
C LEU A 133 -9.79 -3.83 4.64
N ALA A 134 -9.60 -5.14 4.44
CA ALA A 134 -10.19 -5.88 3.33
C ALA A 134 -11.72 -5.79 3.36
N ASP A 135 -12.35 -5.97 4.55
CA ASP A 135 -13.78 -5.79 4.73
C ASP A 135 -14.24 -4.36 4.44
N ALA A 136 -13.48 -3.36 4.91
CA ALA A 136 -13.79 -1.94 4.65
C ALA A 136 -13.72 -1.63 3.15
N LEU A 137 -12.76 -2.18 2.41
CA LEU A 137 -12.63 -2.03 0.96
C LEU A 137 -13.79 -2.72 0.22
N ARG A 138 -14.18 -3.94 0.64
CA ARG A 138 -15.36 -4.65 0.10
C ARG A 138 -16.61 -3.76 0.20
N ARG A 139 -16.91 -3.24 1.41
CA ARG A 139 -18.07 -2.35 1.62
C ARG A 139 -17.95 -1.02 0.85
N ALA A 140 -16.74 -0.48 0.73
CA ALA A 140 -16.51 0.74 -0.04
C ALA A 140 -16.74 0.52 -1.55
N ALA A 141 -16.43 -0.68 -2.08
CA ALA A 141 -16.67 -1.01 -3.47
C ALA A 141 -18.18 -1.08 -3.81
N GLU A 142 -19.03 -1.34 -2.83
CA GLU A 142 -20.50 -1.35 -3.00
C GLU A 142 -21.13 0.06 -2.85
N ASP A 143 -20.38 1.04 -2.33
CA ASP A 143 -20.86 2.41 -2.13
C ASP A 143 -20.55 3.28 -3.36
N PRO A 144 -21.56 3.80 -4.08
CA PRO A 144 -21.36 4.56 -5.31
C PRO A 144 -20.43 5.79 -5.17
N ALA A 145 -20.30 6.35 -3.96
CA ALA A 145 -19.44 7.49 -3.70
C ALA A 145 -17.98 7.11 -3.39
N LEU A 146 -17.71 5.83 -3.15
CA LEU A 146 -16.40 5.31 -2.74
C LEU A 146 -15.84 4.30 -3.73
N ALA A 147 -16.70 3.64 -4.52
CA ALA A 147 -16.34 2.50 -5.39
C ALA A 147 -15.18 2.81 -6.33
N GLU A 148 -15.17 3.99 -6.94
CA GLU A 148 -14.09 4.39 -7.87
C GLU A 148 -12.74 4.52 -7.15
N ALA A 149 -12.72 5.10 -5.94
CA ALA A 149 -11.50 5.21 -5.14
C ALA A 149 -11.08 3.84 -4.60
N ALA A 150 -12.03 3.04 -4.08
CA ALA A 150 -11.75 1.69 -3.59
C ALA A 150 -11.16 0.79 -4.69
N GLY A 151 -11.63 0.91 -5.93
CA GLY A 151 -11.12 0.18 -7.09
C GLY A 151 -9.67 0.51 -7.48
N ARG A 152 -9.08 1.59 -6.93
CA ARG A 152 -7.67 1.94 -7.10
C ARG A 152 -6.80 1.49 -5.92
N MET A 153 -7.35 0.79 -4.94
CA MET A 153 -6.66 0.36 -3.73
C MET A 153 -6.47 -1.16 -3.75
N HIS A 154 -5.22 -1.61 -3.82
CA HIS A 154 -4.87 -3.03 -3.89
C HIS A 154 -4.17 -3.43 -2.59
N LEU A 155 -4.86 -4.24 -1.77
CA LEU A 155 -4.35 -4.66 -0.48
C LEU A 155 -3.50 -5.92 -0.58
N HIS A 156 -2.31 -5.84 0.01
CA HIS A 156 -1.38 -6.94 0.22
C HIS A 156 -1.23 -7.17 1.73
N SER A 157 -1.61 -8.36 2.20
CA SER A 157 -1.35 -8.77 3.58
C SER A 157 0.08 -9.31 3.69
N GLY A 158 0.95 -8.58 4.37
CA GLY A 158 2.35 -8.97 4.50
C GLY A 158 3.30 -7.82 4.85
N ASP A 159 4.58 -8.16 4.87
CA ASP A 159 5.65 -7.24 5.23
C ASP A 159 6.04 -6.35 4.05
N SER A 160 5.83 -5.05 4.22
CA SER A 160 6.16 -4.03 3.23
C SER A 160 7.66 -3.89 2.97
N GLU A 161 8.50 -4.12 3.99
CA GLU A 161 9.95 -4.03 3.83
C GLU A 161 10.47 -5.14 2.92
N ALA A 162 9.96 -6.36 3.10
CA ALA A 162 10.29 -7.49 2.23
C ALA A 162 9.80 -7.21 0.80
N ALA A 163 8.58 -6.70 0.65
CA ALA A 163 8.00 -6.35 -0.66
C ALA A 163 8.80 -5.25 -1.38
N MET A 164 9.19 -4.19 -0.67
CA MET A 164 10.04 -3.12 -1.25
C MET A 164 11.41 -3.63 -1.68
N ARG A 165 12.04 -4.51 -0.90
CA ARG A 165 13.33 -5.13 -1.27
C ARG A 165 13.18 -6.06 -2.49
N GLU A 166 12.10 -6.83 -2.56
CA GLU A 166 11.82 -7.68 -3.73
C GLU A 166 11.56 -6.84 -4.98
N TYR A 167 10.78 -5.78 -4.86
CA TYR A 167 10.55 -4.81 -5.93
C TYR A 167 11.88 -4.24 -6.45
N ALA A 168 12.75 -3.76 -5.56
CA ALA A 168 14.07 -3.24 -5.90
C ALA A 168 14.91 -4.26 -6.70
N GLN A 169 14.94 -5.52 -6.27
CA GLN A 169 15.66 -6.59 -6.96
C GLN A 169 15.09 -6.90 -8.35
N ARG A 170 13.76 -6.83 -8.51
CA ARG A 170 13.12 -7.04 -9.82
C ARG A 170 13.44 -5.90 -10.78
N MET A 171 13.31 -4.65 -10.33
CA MET A 171 13.64 -3.47 -11.13
C MET A 171 15.10 -3.48 -11.59
N HIS A 172 16.01 -3.83 -10.70
CA HIS A 172 17.43 -3.94 -11.05
C HIS A 172 17.69 -5.01 -12.11
N ARG A 173 17.03 -6.18 -11.99
CA ARG A 173 17.13 -7.25 -13.01
C ARG A 173 16.58 -6.83 -14.38
N GLU A 174 15.45 -6.10 -14.40
CA GLU A 174 14.85 -5.61 -15.65
C GLU A 174 15.74 -4.56 -16.33
N THR A 175 16.29 -3.63 -15.55
CA THR A 175 17.21 -2.61 -16.05
C THR A 175 18.47 -3.24 -16.65
N THR A 176 19.02 -4.26 -15.99
CA THR A 176 20.18 -5.00 -16.49
C THR A 176 19.86 -5.72 -17.80
N LYS A 177 18.72 -6.44 -17.88
CA LYS A 177 18.29 -7.11 -19.12
C LYS A 177 18.09 -6.12 -20.27
N LYS A 178 17.41 -4.97 -20.02
CA LYS A 178 17.23 -3.93 -21.05
C LYS A 178 18.57 -3.39 -21.55
N SER A 179 19.53 -3.19 -20.64
CA SER A 179 20.87 -2.72 -21.00
C SER A 179 21.65 -3.75 -21.84
N GLU A 180 21.56 -5.04 -21.50
CA GLU A 180 22.19 -6.13 -22.26
C GLU A 180 21.60 -6.24 -23.66
N ILE A 181 20.27 -6.22 -23.80
CA ILE A 181 19.58 -6.23 -25.10
C ILE A 181 19.97 -5.00 -25.94
N CYS A 182 20.05 -3.82 -25.33
CA CYS A 182 20.45 -2.60 -26.03
C CYS A 182 21.91 -2.66 -26.54
N LEU A 183 22.81 -3.29 -25.78
CA LEU A 183 24.20 -3.50 -26.20
C LEU A 183 24.28 -4.52 -27.34
N GLN A 184 23.52 -5.61 -27.26
CA GLN A 184 23.49 -6.67 -28.29
C GLN A 184 22.95 -6.12 -29.60
N ASN A 185 21.85 -5.36 -29.58
CA ASN A 185 21.29 -4.69 -30.75
C ASN A 185 22.29 -3.71 -31.42
N LYS A 186 23.11 -3.01 -30.61
CA LYS A 186 24.13 -2.11 -31.15
C LYS A 186 25.31 -2.87 -31.79
N GLU A 187 25.62 -4.06 -31.31
CA GLU A 187 26.64 -4.92 -31.90
C GLU A 187 26.15 -5.55 -33.20
N ASP A 188 24.87 -5.98 -33.25
CA ASP A 188 24.21 -6.54 -34.42
C ASP A 188 24.09 -5.50 -35.54
N VAL A 189 23.66 -4.24 -35.22
CA VAL A 189 23.62 -3.14 -36.19
C VAL A 189 25.01 -2.81 -36.74
N LYS A 190 26.06 -2.82 -35.91
CA LYS A 190 27.44 -2.64 -36.39
C LYS A 190 27.94 -3.79 -37.23
N ALA A 191 27.48 -5.03 -36.97
CA ALA A 191 27.79 -6.20 -37.75
C ALA A 191 27.08 -6.14 -39.11
N GLU A 192 25.83 -5.72 -39.16
CA GLU A 192 25.05 -5.52 -40.39
C GLU A 192 25.60 -4.40 -41.25
N GLU A 193 25.99 -3.24 -40.68
CA GLU A 193 26.66 -2.17 -41.42
C GLU A 193 27.98 -2.63 -42.06
N LYS A 194 28.71 -3.52 -41.39
CA LYS A 194 29.96 -4.13 -41.90
C LYS A 194 29.69 -5.20 -42.96
N CYS A 195 28.51 -5.85 -42.96
CA CYS A 195 28.09 -6.87 -43.91
C CYS A 195 27.38 -6.26 -45.13
N ALA A 196 26.74 -5.08 -45.01
CA ALA A 196 25.99 -4.39 -46.08
C ALA A 196 26.90 -3.88 -47.20
N GLU A 197 28.22 -3.79 -46.99
CA GLU A 197 29.17 -3.52 -48.08
C GLU A 197 29.39 -4.71 -49.03
N THR A 198 28.86 -5.90 -48.76
CA THR A 198 29.22 -7.10 -49.51
C THR A 198 28.10 -7.87 -50.19
N GLN A 199 26.82 -7.63 -49.95
CA GLN A 199 25.76 -8.38 -50.68
C GLN A 199 24.42 -7.65 -50.79
N LYS A 200 24.06 -7.32 -52.06
CA LYS A 200 22.67 -7.20 -52.51
C LYS A 200 22.21 -8.61 -52.87
N ARG A 201 21.15 -9.14 -52.28
CA ARG A 201 20.03 -9.87 -52.91
C ARG A 201 19.19 -10.65 -51.94
N ASP A 202 17.88 -10.49 -52.13
CA ASP A 202 16.74 -11.41 -52.03
C ASP A 202 16.21 -11.86 -50.67
N SER A 203 15.10 -11.23 -50.28
CA SER A 203 13.72 -11.74 -50.12
C SER A 203 13.41 -12.83 -49.09
N ASP A 204 12.41 -12.49 -48.28
CA ASP A 204 11.24 -13.24 -47.83
C ASP A 204 11.31 -14.11 -46.56
N GLN A 205 10.40 -13.68 -45.64
CA GLN A 205 9.62 -14.49 -44.70
C GLN A 205 10.34 -15.29 -43.60
N ALA A 206 10.24 -14.78 -42.40
CA ALA A 206 10.20 -15.67 -41.23
C ALA A 206 9.16 -15.13 -40.23
N GLY A 207 8.22 -16.00 -39.91
CA GLY A 207 7.06 -15.74 -39.08
C GLY A 207 7.45 -15.49 -37.62
N MET A 208 6.71 -14.56 -37.04
CA MET A 208 6.64 -14.31 -35.61
C MET A 208 5.88 -15.47 -34.95
N ASN A 209 6.58 -16.25 -34.13
CA ASN A 209 5.96 -17.02 -33.05
C ASN A 209 6.43 -16.38 -31.73
N GLY A 210 5.67 -15.40 -31.29
CA GLY A 210 5.80 -14.88 -29.94
C GLY A 210 4.98 -15.76 -29.00
N ASP A 211 5.65 -16.50 -28.16
CA ASP A 211 5.06 -17.07 -26.96
C ASP A 211 4.90 -15.90 -25.97
N GLU A 212 3.74 -15.25 -26.01
CA GLU A 212 3.33 -14.24 -25.02
C GLU A 212 2.93 -14.98 -23.74
N THR A 213 3.90 -15.38 -22.93
CA THR A 213 3.67 -15.46 -21.50
C THR A 213 3.47 -14.03 -21.03
N ALA A 214 2.23 -13.68 -20.70
CA ALA A 214 1.87 -12.40 -20.10
C ALA A 214 2.56 -12.28 -18.73
N ASP A 215 3.83 -11.87 -18.73
CA ASP A 215 4.46 -11.26 -17.57
C ASP A 215 3.67 -9.98 -17.30
N ALA A 216 2.91 -9.97 -16.22
CA ALA A 216 2.20 -8.77 -15.78
C ALA A 216 3.25 -7.65 -15.67
N GLU A 217 3.14 -6.68 -16.55
CA GLU A 217 4.05 -5.54 -16.63
C GLU A 217 4.11 -4.89 -15.25
N LEU A 218 5.30 -4.88 -14.66
CA LEU A 218 5.49 -4.41 -13.31
C LEU A 218 5.17 -2.93 -13.26
N THR A 219 4.07 -2.56 -12.63
CA THR A 219 3.72 -1.15 -12.46
C THR A 219 4.82 -0.46 -11.64
N ALA A 220 5.50 0.51 -12.24
CA ALA A 220 6.55 1.25 -11.57
C ALA A 220 5.97 2.05 -10.39
N ILE A 221 6.55 1.89 -9.20
CA ILE A 221 6.19 2.62 -8.00
C ILE A 221 6.90 3.98 -8.02
N ASP A 222 6.12 5.05 -8.11
CA ASP A 222 6.65 6.42 -8.14
C ASP A 222 6.84 7.00 -6.74
N ILE A 223 5.95 6.65 -5.81
CA ILE A 223 5.95 7.20 -4.45
C ILE A 223 5.86 6.06 -3.44
N ILE A 224 6.66 6.13 -2.39
CA ILE A 224 6.47 5.33 -1.18
C ILE A 224 5.93 6.25 -0.08
N TYR A 225 4.82 5.82 0.54
CA TYR A 225 4.21 6.49 1.67
C TYR A 225 4.47 5.70 2.95
N LEU A 226 4.91 6.41 4.01
CA LEU A 226 5.26 5.85 5.31
C LEU A 226 4.53 6.63 6.42
N ASP A 227 3.73 5.94 7.23
CA ASP A 227 3.15 6.44 8.50
C ASP A 227 3.43 5.45 9.63
N PRO A 228 4.71 5.16 9.94
CA PRO A 228 5.03 4.19 10.98
C PRO A 228 4.51 4.69 12.32
N MET A 229 3.85 3.81 13.06
CA MET A 229 3.38 4.13 14.40
C MET A 229 4.54 4.47 15.32
N PHE A 230 4.44 5.66 15.92
CA PHE A 230 5.41 6.08 16.94
C PHE A 230 5.03 5.52 18.31
N PRO A 231 6.00 5.08 19.11
CA PRO A 231 5.74 4.83 20.52
C PRO A 231 5.17 6.12 21.12
N GLY A 232 3.86 6.11 21.36
CA GLY A 232 3.15 7.27 21.85
C GLY A 232 3.75 7.76 23.13
N ARG A 233 4.05 9.05 23.25
CA ARG A 233 4.21 9.65 24.57
C ARG A 233 2.91 9.41 25.32
N HIS A 234 2.96 8.64 26.39
CA HIS A 234 1.89 8.52 27.38
C HIS A 234 1.60 9.89 28.00
N LYS A 235 0.93 10.76 27.25
CA LYS A 235 0.22 11.91 27.84
C LYS A 235 -1.22 11.50 28.03
N SER A 236 -1.60 11.38 29.28
CA SER A 236 -2.96 11.26 29.77
C SER A 236 -3.88 12.30 29.12
N GLY A 237 -4.54 11.96 28.02
CA GLY A 237 -5.48 12.80 27.32
C GLY A 237 -6.08 12.00 26.20
N LEU A 238 -7.28 11.47 26.41
CA LEU A 238 -8.27 11.00 25.44
C LEU A 238 -7.68 10.53 24.08
N VAL A 239 -6.84 9.53 24.13
CA VAL A 239 -6.56 8.70 22.96
C VAL A 239 -7.88 8.07 22.58
N GLY A 240 -8.39 8.35 21.38
CA GLY A 240 -9.67 7.83 20.95
C GLY A 240 -9.69 6.30 21.13
N LYS A 241 -10.82 5.77 21.62
CA LYS A 241 -11.01 4.34 21.92
C LYS A 241 -10.56 3.43 20.77
N LYS A 242 -10.80 3.87 19.52
CA LYS A 242 -10.36 3.22 18.29
C LYS A 242 -8.82 3.07 18.24
N PHE A 243 -8.09 4.10 18.64
CA PHE A 243 -6.63 4.12 18.61
C PHE A 243 -6.01 3.23 19.70
N GLN A 244 -6.73 3.03 20.81
CA GLN A 244 -6.26 2.11 21.87
C GLN A 244 -6.28 0.65 21.42
N LEU A 245 -7.30 0.23 20.65
CA LEU A 245 -7.38 -1.11 20.08
C LEU A 245 -6.29 -1.30 19.01
N LEU A 246 -6.07 -0.33 18.13
CA LEU A 246 -4.97 -0.37 17.16
C LEU A 246 -3.60 -0.51 17.84
N GLN A 247 -3.35 0.26 18.93
CA GLN A 247 -2.09 0.16 19.67
C GLN A 247 -1.86 -1.21 20.36
N GLN A 248 -2.91 -2.01 20.59
CA GLN A 248 -2.76 -3.36 21.12
C GLN A 248 -2.37 -4.36 20.01
N LEU A 249 -2.73 -4.09 18.77
CA LEU A 249 -2.44 -4.91 17.60
C LEU A 249 -1.10 -4.55 16.97
N GLU A 250 -0.89 -3.25 16.76
CA GLU A 250 0.30 -2.75 16.09
C GLU A 250 1.47 -2.67 17.06
N SER A 251 2.52 -3.45 16.80
CA SER A 251 3.83 -3.19 17.39
C SER A 251 4.39 -1.89 16.80
N PRO A 252 4.95 -0.98 17.64
CA PRO A 252 5.71 0.15 17.10
C PRO A 252 6.74 -0.33 16.08
N CYS A 253 7.00 0.48 15.05
CA CYS A 253 8.07 0.17 14.10
C CYS A 253 9.35 -0.10 14.89
N ALA A 254 9.80 -1.36 14.90
CA ALA A 254 10.93 -1.78 15.72
C ALA A 254 12.25 -1.24 15.16
N ASP A 255 12.29 -1.00 13.84
CA ASP A 255 13.48 -0.50 13.14
C ASP A 255 13.10 0.51 12.07
N GLU A 256 13.09 1.81 12.46
CA GLU A 256 12.86 2.93 11.51
C GLU A 256 13.94 2.97 10.42
N GLU A 257 15.16 2.49 10.72
CA GLU A 257 16.27 2.49 9.77
C GLU A 257 16.07 1.42 8.69
N GLU A 258 15.65 0.20 9.06
CA GLU A 258 15.37 -0.88 8.11
C GLU A 258 14.23 -0.52 7.16
N LEU A 259 13.13 0.05 7.68
CA LEU A 259 12.02 0.54 6.87
C LEU A 259 12.48 1.61 5.89
N MET A 260 13.28 2.57 6.35
CA MET A 260 13.81 3.65 5.50
C MET A 260 14.77 3.10 4.44
N GLN A 261 15.64 2.14 4.78
CA GLN A 261 16.56 1.52 3.83
C GLN A 261 15.81 0.73 2.77
N ALA A 262 14.76 -0.03 3.13
CA ALA A 262 13.92 -0.74 2.18
C ALA A 262 13.23 0.24 1.20
N ALA A 263 12.69 1.35 1.73
CA ALA A 263 12.06 2.37 0.90
C ALA A 263 13.04 3.05 -0.06
N LEU A 264 14.28 3.30 0.36
CA LEU A 264 15.32 3.88 -0.49
C LEU A 264 15.81 2.90 -1.55
N ALA A 265 15.94 1.61 -1.19
CA ALA A 265 16.37 0.56 -2.12
C ALA A 265 15.39 0.35 -3.28
N ALA A 266 14.11 0.65 -3.09
CA ALA A 266 13.09 0.61 -4.14
C ALA A 266 13.20 1.75 -5.16
N GLU A 267 14.09 2.71 -4.95
CA GLU A 267 14.40 3.83 -5.86
C GLU A 267 13.15 4.61 -6.34
N PRO A 268 12.22 5.00 -5.47
CA PRO A 268 11.06 5.78 -5.87
C PRO A 268 11.48 7.21 -6.26
N ALA A 269 10.67 7.89 -7.07
CA ALA A 269 10.87 9.32 -7.34
C ALA A 269 10.66 10.18 -6.08
N LYS A 270 9.87 9.68 -5.11
CA LYS A 270 9.60 10.38 -3.86
C LYS A 270 9.26 9.41 -2.73
N ILE A 271 9.73 9.74 -1.52
CA ILE A 271 9.25 9.14 -0.27
C ILE A 271 8.50 10.22 0.52
N ILE A 272 7.30 9.91 0.99
CA ILE A 272 6.47 10.78 1.82
C ILE A 272 6.33 10.13 3.19
N ILE A 273 6.72 10.85 4.24
CA ILE A 273 6.71 10.34 5.60
C ILE A 273 5.79 11.22 6.44
N LYS A 274 4.75 10.64 7.03
CA LYS A 274 3.89 11.32 7.98
C LYS A 274 4.51 11.32 9.36
N ARG A 275 4.58 12.48 9.99
CA ARG A 275 5.18 12.66 11.32
C ARG A 275 4.32 13.60 12.17
N PRO A 276 4.37 13.48 13.50
CA PRO A 276 3.89 14.56 14.38
C PRO A 276 4.58 15.87 14.04
N ALA A 277 3.86 16.99 14.05
CA ALA A 277 4.40 18.30 13.64
C ALA A 277 5.73 18.68 14.31
N LYS A 278 5.95 18.24 15.56
CA LYS A 278 7.17 18.47 16.35
C LYS A 278 7.99 17.20 16.61
N GLY A 279 7.67 16.08 15.92
CA GLY A 279 8.39 14.81 16.09
C GLY A 279 9.78 14.85 15.44
N PRO A 280 10.66 13.87 15.74
CA PRO A 280 11.94 13.74 15.04
C PRO A 280 11.71 13.33 13.56
N TYR A 281 12.74 13.44 12.72
CA TYR A 281 12.73 12.84 11.39
C TYR A 281 12.87 11.32 11.49
N LEU A 282 12.23 10.59 10.58
CA LEU A 282 12.34 9.14 10.50
C LEU A 282 13.80 8.75 10.23
N ALA A 283 14.34 7.82 11.02
CA ALA A 283 15.74 7.42 10.94
C ALA A 283 16.73 8.61 10.91
N GLY A 284 16.40 9.73 11.54
CA GLY A 284 17.21 10.95 11.55
C GLY A 284 17.36 11.63 10.17
N ARG A 285 16.71 11.17 9.12
CA ARG A 285 16.89 11.69 7.76
C ARG A 285 16.16 13.01 7.53
N LYS A 286 16.93 14.04 7.19
CA LYS A 286 16.37 15.35 6.85
C LYS A 286 15.67 15.29 5.49
N PRO A 287 14.38 15.73 5.40
CA PRO A 287 13.66 15.75 4.14
C PRO A 287 14.14 16.85 3.19
N SER A 288 13.84 16.72 1.90
CA SER A 288 14.04 17.79 0.90
C SER A 288 13.14 18.99 1.21
N TYR A 289 11.92 18.74 1.67
CA TYR A 289 10.98 19.74 2.18
C TYR A 289 9.92 19.07 3.07
N SER A 290 9.19 19.89 3.84
CA SER A 290 8.06 19.39 4.66
C SER A 290 6.82 20.24 4.42
N LEU A 291 5.65 19.59 4.35
CA LEU A 291 4.36 20.24 4.36
C LEU A 291 3.79 20.19 5.79
N MET A 292 3.68 21.36 6.41
CA MET A 292 3.31 21.50 7.82
C MET A 292 1.82 21.64 8.00
N GLY A 293 1.23 20.75 8.83
CA GLY A 293 -0.11 20.88 9.37
C GLY A 293 -0.11 21.30 10.85
N LYS A 294 -1.28 21.36 11.45
CA LYS A 294 -1.42 21.72 12.87
C LYS A 294 -0.87 20.64 13.81
N THR A 295 -1.15 19.38 13.52
CA THR A 295 -0.83 18.21 14.36
C THR A 295 0.16 17.29 13.70
N VAL A 296 0.12 17.20 12.38
CA VAL A 296 1.00 16.35 11.57
C VAL A 296 1.75 17.18 10.53
N ARG A 297 2.88 16.67 10.07
CA ARG A 297 3.60 17.14 8.89
C ARG A 297 3.88 15.97 7.96
N TYR A 298 4.10 16.27 6.70
CA TYR A 298 4.55 15.32 5.70
C TYR A 298 5.96 15.71 5.26
N ASP A 299 6.94 14.90 5.66
CA ASP A 299 8.34 15.03 5.26
C ASP A 299 8.53 14.36 3.91
N CYS A 300 9.03 15.09 2.92
CA CYS A 300 9.19 14.61 1.55
C CYS A 300 10.67 14.52 1.19
N LEU A 301 11.14 13.33 0.83
CA LEU A 301 12.42 13.12 0.16
C LEU A 301 12.14 12.98 -1.33
N VAL A 302 12.86 13.73 -2.16
CA VAL A 302 12.65 13.77 -3.62
C VAL A 302 13.93 13.33 -4.30
N PHE A 303 13.79 12.41 -5.27
CA PHE A 303 14.87 11.82 -6.05
C PHE A 303 14.61 12.08 -7.54
N PRO A 304 15.05 13.24 -8.09
CA PRO A 304 14.73 13.61 -9.47
C PRO A 304 15.30 12.65 -10.52
N GLU A 305 16.33 11.88 -10.15
CA GLU A 305 17.04 10.94 -11.04
C GLU A 305 16.30 9.61 -11.18
N ASN A 306 15.34 9.33 -10.27
CA ASN A 306 14.61 8.06 -10.23
C ASN A 306 13.25 8.13 -10.95
N HIS A 307 13.13 9.01 -11.96
CA HIS A 307 11.93 9.00 -12.80
C HIS A 307 12.01 7.82 -13.76
N HIS A 308 11.25 6.78 -13.49
CA HIS A 308 11.04 5.68 -14.42
C HIS A 308 10.24 6.20 -15.62
N VAL A 309 10.95 6.42 -16.75
CA VAL A 309 10.40 6.84 -18.06
C VAL A 309 9.88 5.61 -18.80
#